data_85be0f2f2189792fb1e27177f256ed9a
#
_entry.id   85be0f2f2189792fb1e27177f256ed9a
#
_cell.length_a   1.000
_cell.length_b   1.000
_cell.length_c   1.000
_cell.angle_alpha   90.00
_cell.angle_beta   90.00
_cell.angle_gamma   90.00
#
_symmetry.space_group_name_H-M   'P 1'
#
loop_
_entity.id
_entity.type
_entity.pdbx_description
1 polymer ?
#
loop_
_entity_poly.entity_id
_entity_poly.type
_entity_poly.pdbx_seq_one_letter_code
_entity_poly.pdbx_strand_id
1 'polypeptide(L)'
;MATAKTPAKKTAATKAPAKKAAAKAPAAKKEVAPKKALGTLEATVFSMDGKEAGNIQLPAELFGAAWNADLVHQVVVGMQANARPTVANTKFRGEVRGGGKKPWKQKGTGRARHGSRRSPIWVGGGVTHGPRAERDYSVKINKKMRVAALASVLSKKWNDGEVLFIEKFTFAEPKTKDAKAALAAVANASGKTELVTKRKNAAVIALSSKDRVAEKSLQNLGNYISEEVRNLNPVDLVTKKYLVIENPTEAFKVLSARLTK
;
A
#
# COMPACT_ATOMS: atom_id res chain seq x y z
N MET A 1 46.75 -33.83 -66.41
CA MET A 1 46.83 -32.35 -66.32
C MET A 1 46.46 -31.95 -64.92
N ALA A 2 47.44 -31.45 -64.16
CA ALA A 2 47.31 -31.11 -62.77
C ALA A 2 46.81 -29.69 -62.63
N THR A 3 45.77 -29.47 -61.83
CA THR A 3 45.34 -28.14 -61.45
C THR A 3 45.61 -27.92 -59.97
N ALA A 4 46.49 -26.92 -59.71
CA ALA A 4 47.02 -26.55 -58.43
C ALA A 4 45.96 -25.99 -57.47
N LYS A 5 46.02 -26.43 -56.19
CA LYS A 5 45.32 -25.86 -55.06
C LYS A 5 46.09 -24.64 -54.51
N THR A 6 45.43 -23.50 -54.49
CA THR A 6 45.96 -22.28 -53.86
C THR A 6 45.60 -22.32 -52.32
N PRO A 7 46.53 -22.04 -51.43
CA PRO A 7 46.26 -22.00 -49.97
C PRO A 7 45.65 -20.67 -49.54
N ALA A 8 44.56 -20.71 -48.76
CA ALA A 8 43.88 -19.59 -48.19
C ALA A 8 44.72 -18.93 -47.08
N LYS A 9 44.94 -17.62 -47.21
CA LYS A 9 45.69 -16.75 -46.34
C LYS A 9 44.84 -16.49 -45.05
N LYS A 10 45.33 -16.97 -43.89
CA LYS A 10 44.76 -16.63 -42.57
C LYS A 10 45.05 -15.16 -42.26
N THR A 11 44.05 -14.32 -42.19
CA THR A 11 44.15 -12.96 -41.66
C THR A 11 44.11 -12.99 -40.13
N ALA A 12 45.19 -12.53 -39.52
CA ALA A 12 45.34 -12.37 -38.08
C ALA A 12 44.45 -11.23 -37.59
N ALA A 13 43.51 -11.52 -36.69
CA ALA A 13 42.69 -10.54 -36.02
C ALA A 13 43.53 -9.79 -34.97
N THR A 14 43.78 -8.52 -35.24
CA THR A 14 44.43 -7.57 -34.30
C THR A 14 43.48 -7.27 -33.15
N LYS A 15 43.87 -7.70 -31.93
CA LYS A 15 43.19 -7.35 -30.69
C LYS A 15 43.34 -5.85 -30.41
N ALA A 16 42.24 -5.11 -30.41
CA ALA A 16 42.19 -3.74 -29.92
C ALA A 16 42.48 -3.66 -28.41
N PRO A 17 43.23 -2.65 -27.93
CA PRO A 17 43.52 -2.53 -26.51
C PRO A 17 42.29 -2.18 -25.69
N ALA A 18 42.06 -2.92 -24.59
CA ALA A 18 41.00 -2.69 -23.64
C ALA A 18 41.09 -1.26 -23.05
N LYS A 19 40.07 -0.45 -23.25
CA LYS A 19 39.87 0.84 -22.57
C LYS A 19 39.80 0.58 -21.05
N LYS A 20 40.82 1.07 -20.31
CA LYS A 20 40.76 1.15 -18.84
C LYS A 20 39.50 1.91 -18.42
N ALA A 21 38.62 1.25 -17.67
CA ALA A 21 37.47 1.87 -17.04
C ALA A 21 37.99 2.97 -16.10
N ALA A 22 37.61 4.21 -16.38
CA ALA A 22 37.85 5.34 -15.49
C ALA A 22 37.12 5.08 -14.16
N ALA A 23 37.85 5.15 -13.05
CA ALA A 23 37.31 5.03 -11.72
C ALA A 23 36.24 6.11 -11.53
N LYS A 24 35.03 5.68 -11.25
CA LYS A 24 33.88 6.54 -10.92
C LYS A 24 34.23 7.31 -9.64
N ALA A 25 34.36 8.62 -9.72
CA ALA A 25 34.50 9.48 -8.55
C ALA A 25 33.39 9.21 -7.54
N PRO A 26 33.66 9.25 -6.21
CA PRO A 26 32.63 9.04 -5.21
C PRO A 26 31.54 10.09 -5.39
N ALA A 27 30.29 9.61 -5.53
CA ALA A 27 29.11 10.47 -5.65
C ALA A 27 29.08 11.43 -4.45
N ALA A 28 29.10 12.72 -4.73
CA ALA A 28 28.95 13.76 -3.73
C ALA A 28 27.70 13.45 -2.90
N LYS A 29 27.87 13.39 -1.56
CA LYS A 29 26.75 13.27 -0.63
C LYS A 29 25.82 14.42 -0.93
N LYS A 30 24.60 14.11 -1.44
CA LYS A 30 23.55 15.11 -1.58
C LYS A 30 23.35 15.73 -0.20
N GLU A 31 23.66 17.02 -0.07
CA GLU A 31 23.29 17.79 1.09
C GLU A 31 21.80 17.59 1.33
N VAL A 32 21.49 17.10 2.51
CA VAL A 32 20.10 16.95 2.98
C VAL A 32 19.57 18.38 3.09
N ALA A 33 18.60 18.72 2.23
CA ALA A 33 17.94 20.01 2.29
C ALA A 33 17.53 20.33 3.73
N PRO A 34 17.66 21.58 4.20
CA PRO A 34 17.37 21.94 5.58
C PRO A 34 15.96 21.48 5.92
N LYS A 35 15.81 20.77 7.03
CA LYS A 35 14.52 20.34 7.56
C LYS A 35 13.63 21.57 7.65
N LYS A 36 12.59 21.63 6.82
CA LYS A 36 11.55 22.65 6.93
C LYS A 36 11.11 22.67 8.39
N ALA A 37 11.17 23.82 9.04
CA ALA A 37 10.83 23.96 10.44
C ALA A 37 9.48 23.26 10.66
N LEU A 38 9.43 22.32 11.60
CA LEU A 38 8.19 21.70 12.01
C LEU A 38 7.26 22.82 12.45
N GLY A 39 6.09 22.91 11.80
CA GLY A 39 5.03 23.81 12.25
C GLY A 39 4.74 23.56 13.74
N THR A 40 4.10 24.50 14.39
CA THR A 40 3.69 24.37 15.79
C THR A 40 3.03 23.01 16.01
N LEU A 41 3.60 22.22 16.94
CA LEU A 41 3.06 20.89 17.31
C LEU A 41 1.88 21.04 18.30
N GLU A 42 1.06 22.08 18.09
CA GLU A 42 -0.15 22.35 18.86
C GLU A 42 -1.38 22.19 17.99
N ALA A 43 -2.38 21.53 18.51
CA ALA A 43 -3.62 21.27 17.80
C ALA A 43 -4.84 21.61 18.65
N THR A 44 -5.86 22.17 17.99
CA THR A 44 -7.17 22.40 18.61
C THR A 44 -7.97 21.10 18.65
N VAL A 45 -8.55 20.81 19.80
CA VAL A 45 -9.47 19.70 20.01
C VAL A 45 -10.90 20.21 19.92
N PHE A 46 -11.76 19.55 19.18
CA PHE A 46 -13.15 19.90 19.00
C PHE A 46 -14.07 18.99 19.82
N SER A 47 -15.15 19.57 20.35
CA SER A 47 -16.27 18.81 20.87
C SER A 47 -17.10 18.21 19.75
N MET A 48 -17.97 17.24 20.04
CA MET A 48 -18.91 16.65 19.10
C MET A 48 -19.85 17.69 18.44
N ASP A 49 -20.13 18.79 19.15
CA ASP A 49 -20.97 19.92 18.67
C ASP A 49 -20.18 20.93 17.79
N GLY A 50 -18.91 20.70 17.55
CA GLY A 50 -18.05 21.60 16.79
C GLY A 50 -17.48 22.78 17.60
N LYS A 51 -17.63 22.81 18.92
CA LYS A 51 -17.01 23.84 19.76
C LYS A 51 -15.55 23.48 20.03
N GLU A 52 -14.69 24.48 20.18
CA GLU A 52 -13.31 24.28 20.61
C GLU A 52 -13.29 23.86 22.09
N ALA A 53 -12.75 22.69 22.38
CA ALA A 53 -12.65 22.13 23.73
C ALA A 53 -11.32 22.42 24.40
N GLY A 54 -10.30 22.81 23.62
CA GLY A 54 -8.96 23.14 24.13
C GLY A 54 -7.86 22.88 23.13
N ASN A 55 -6.62 23.11 23.56
CA ASN A 55 -5.45 22.82 22.74
C ASN A 55 -4.64 21.68 23.36
N ILE A 56 -4.06 20.85 22.50
CA ILE A 56 -3.20 19.75 22.89
C ILE A 56 -1.84 19.84 22.19
N GLN A 57 -0.78 19.48 22.91
CA GLN A 57 0.54 19.32 22.31
C GLN A 57 0.71 17.94 21.70
N LEU A 58 1.23 17.91 20.47
CA LEU A 58 1.44 16.69 19.71
C LEU A 58 2.82 16.09 20.01
N PRO A 59 2.93 14.79 20.24
CA PRO A 59 4.22 14.11 20.41
C PRO A 59 5.09 14.23 19.15
N ALA A 60 6.29 14.78 19.29
CA ALA A 60 7.24 14.94 18.19
C ALA A 60 7.64 13.61 17.53
N GLU A 61 7.62 12.51 18.29
CA GLU A 61 7.90 11.16 17.80
C GLU A 61 6.89 10.70 16.75
N LEU A 62 5.62 11.11 16.86
CA LEU A 62 4.51 10.72 15.97
C LEU A 62 4.33 11.71 14.83
N PHE A 63 4.38 13.01 15.12
CA PHE A 63 4.03 14.07 14.17
C PHE A 63 5.23 14.88 13.68
N GLY A 64 6.44 14.60 14.22
CA GLY A 64 7.69 15.26 13.85
C GLY A 64 8.58 14.43 12.92
N ALA A 65 8.14 13.27 12.47
CA ALA A 65 8.93 12.39 11.61
C ALA A 65 9.15 13.00 10.22
N ALA A 66 10.35 12.85 9.67
CA ALA A 66 10.66 13.27 8.31
C ALA A 66 9.87 12.43 7.29
N TRP A 67 9.35 13.08 6.24
CA TRP A 67 8.67 12.37 5.16
C TRP A 67 9.65 11.51 4.35
N ASN A 68 9.32 10.21 4.21
CA ASN A 68 10.06 9.27 3.38
C ASN A 68 9.09 8.54 2.44
N ALA A 69 9.00 9.02 1.20
CA ALA A 69 8.09 8.50 0.19
C ALA A 69 8.38 7.05 -0.19
N ASP A 70 9.66 6.69 -0.33
CA ASP A 70 10.06 5.35 -0.76
C ASP A 70 9.70 4.29 0.29
N LEU A 71 9.94 4.60 1.57
CA LEU A 71 9.57 3.74 2.67
C LEU A 71 8.05 3.55 2.75
N VAL A 72 7.29 4.63 2.66
CA VAL A 72 5.82 4.58 2.69
C VAL A 72 5.30 3.76 1.50
N HIS A 73 5.81 4.01 0.29
CA HIS A 73 5.42 3.26 -0.90
C HIS A 73 5.70 1.75 -0.74
N GLN A 74 6.90 1.38 -0.30
CA GLN A 74 7.26 -0.03 -0.09
C GLN A 74 6.32 -0.72 0.91
N VAL A 75 6.02 -0.06 2.04
CA VAL A 75 5.14 -0.61 3.07
C VAL A 75 3.70 -0.72 2.56
N VAL A 76 3.18 0.31 1.89
CA VAL A 76 1.81 0.31 1.35
C VAL A 76 1.63 -0.80 0.30
N VAL A 77 2.54 -0.92 -0.67
CA VAL A 77 2.49 -1.98 -1.68
C VAL A 77 2.58 -3.36 -1.05
N GLY A 78 3.48 -3.54 -0.07
CA GLY A 78 3.59 -4.81 0.66
C GLY A 78 2.32 -5.17 1.43
N MET A 79 1.67 -4.20 2.07
CA MET A 79 0.39 -4.42 2.78
C MET A 79 -0.76 -4.74 1.81
N GLN A 80 -0.84 -4.05 0.66
CA GLN A 80 -1.83 -4.34 -0.37
C GLN A 80 -1.61 -5.74 -0.99
N ALA A 81 -0.36 -6.14 -1.18
CA ALA A 81 -0.02 -7.49 -1.64
C ALA A 81 -0.48 -8.56 -0.63
N ASN A 82 -0.30 -8.31 0.68
CA ASN A 82 -0.72 -9.22 1.75
C ASN A 82 -2.26 -9.31 1.88
N ALA A 83 -2.98 -8.26 1.52
CA ALA A 83 -4.45 -8.26 1.52
C ALA A 83 -5.06 -8.96 0.29
N ARG A 84 -4.24 -9.29 -0.72
CA ARG A 84 -4.72 -9.89 -1.97
C ARG A 84 -5.15 -11.33 -1.76
N PRO A 85 -6.43 -11.70 -2.05
CA PRO A 85 -6.88 -13.09 -2.00
C PRO A 85 -6.32 -13.90 -3.17
N THR A 86 -5.86 -15.13 -2.90
CA THR A 86 -5.30 -16.07 -3.88
C THR A 86 -6.38 -17.03 -4.40
N VAL A 87 -7.45 -16.51 -4.99
CA VAL A 87 -8.61 -17.32 -5.45
C VAL A 87 -8.47 -17.75 -6.91
N ALA A 88 -7.82 -16.94 -7.74
CA ALA A 88 -7.73 -17.21 -9.17
C ALA A 88 -6.87 -18.43 -9.47
N ASN A 89 -7.44 -19.44 -10.17
CA ASN A 89 -6.76 -20.64 -10.60
C ASN A 89 -7.11 -21.01 -12.04
N THR A 90 -6.13 -21.51 -12.78
CA THR A 90 -6.32 -22.03 -14.14
C THR A 90 -5.79 -23.45 -14.21
N LYS A 91 -6.44 -24.30 -15.00
CA LYS A 91 -6.02 -25.69 -15.19
C LYS A 91 -4.85 -25.76 -16.17
N PHE A 92 -3.73 -26.33 -15.76
CA PHE A 92 -2.65 -26.69 -16.68
C PHE A 92 -2.96 -27.99 -17.43
N ARG A 93 -2.15 -28.34 -18.42
CA ARG A 93 -2.40 -29.49 -19.30
C ARG A 93 -2.64 -30.83 -18.57
N GLY A 94 -2.11 -31.02 -17.38
CA GLY A 94 -2.32 -32.20 -16.56
C GLY A 94 -3.69 -32.25 -15.90
N GLU A 95 -4.24 -31.11 -15.53
CA GLU A 95 -5.53 -30.96 -14.82
C GLU A 95 -6.75 -30.95 -15.76
N VAL A 96 -6.53 -30.70 -17.05
CA VAL A 96 -7.61 -30.72 -18.04
C VAL A 96 -8.05 -32.16 -18.32
N ARG A 97 -9.37 -32.43 -18.28
CA ARG A 97 -9.94 -33.71 -18.54
C ARG A 97 -9.68 -34.17 -19.99
N GLY A 98 -9.36 -35.47 -20.19
CA GLY A 98 -9.20 -36.09 -21.51
C GLY A 98 -7.73 -36.21 -21.97
N GLY A 99 -7.50 -36.44 -23.24
CA GLY A 99 -6.19 -36.42 -23.89
C GLY A 99 -5.25 -37.57 -23.63
N GLY A 100 -5.73 -38.71 -23.14
CA GLY A 100 -4.91 -39.91 -22.95
C GLY A 100 -4.42 -40.55 -24.25
N LYS A 101 -5.22 -40.47 -25.33
CA LYS A 101 -4.88 -41.03 -26.64
C LYS A 101 -4.10 -39.99 -27.46
N LYS A 102 -2.99 -40.44 -28.09
CA LYS A 102 -2.23 -39.62 -29.05
C LYS A 102 -3.09 -39.26 -30.28
N PRO A 103 -3.18 -38.00 -30.73
CA PRO A 103 -4.05 -37.60 -31.82
C PRO A 103 -3.79 -38.30 -33.15
N TRP A 104 -2.54 -38.57 -33.52
CA TRP A 104 -2.10 -39.31 -34.71
C TRP A 104 -0.72 -39.92 -34.53
N LYS A 105 -0.32 -40.76 -35.50
CA LYS A 105 0.99 -41.41 -35.52
C LYS A 105 2.13 -40.42 -35.55
N GLN A 106 3.30 -40.77 -34.96
CA GLN A 106 4.47 -39.91 -34.85
C GLN A 106 5.05 -39.45 -36.17
N LYS A 107 4.97 -40.32 -37.20
CA LYS A 107 5.49 -40.11 -38.55
C LYS A 107 4.46 -40.60 -39.59
N GLY A 108 4.60 -40.17 -40.85
CA GLY A 108 3.77 -40.66 -41.96
C GLY A 108 2.41 -39.97 -42.15
N THR A 109 2.16 -38.83 -41.45
CA THR A 109 0.87 -38.09 -41.59
C THR A 109 1.03 -36.69 -42.21
N GLY A 110 2.26 -36.23 -42.49
CA GLY A 110 2.52 -34.87 -42.98
C GLY A 110 2.15 -33.76 -42.04
N ARG A 111 1.62 -34.04 -40.80
CA ARG A 111 1.18 -33.09 -39.81
C ARG A 111 2.26 -32.84 -38.75
N ALA A 112 2.17 -31.69 -38.06
CA ALA A 112 3.01 -31.41 -36.92
C ALA A 112 2.87 -32.47 -35.82
N ARG A 113 3.94 -32.80 -35.14
CA ARG A 113 3.95 -33.83 -34.10
C ARG A 113 3.27 -33.34 -32.82
N HIS A 114 2.23 -34.03 -32.39
CA HIS A 114 1.53 -33.73 -31.14
C HIS A 114 1.41 -34.97 -30.25
N GLY A 115 1.67 -34.80 -28.94
CA GLY A 115 1.53 -35.89 -27.97
C GLY A 115 0.15 -35.96 -27.33
N SER A 116 -0.51 -34.83 -27.15
CA SER A 116 -1.79 -34.76 -26.47
C SER A 116 -2.62 -33.55 -26.94
N ARG A 117 -3.93 -33.72 -26.99
CA ARG A 117 -4.89 -32.63 -27.30
C ARG A 117 -5.04 -31.64 -26.14
N ARG A 118 -4.55 -31.95 -24.93
CA ARG A 118 -4.54 -31.05 -23.77
C ARG A 118 -3.41 -30.03 -23.80
N SER A 119 -2.57 -30.05 -24.82
CA SER A 119 -1.49 -29.08 -24.98
C SER A 119 -2.06 -27.64 -25.06
N PRO A 120 -1.38 -26.61 -24.53
CA PRO A 120 -1.83 -25.21 -24.57
C PRO A 120 -2.07 -24.65 -25.96
N ILE A 121 -1.45 -25.23 -26.99
CA ILE A 121 -1.67 -24.85 -28.41
C ILE A 121 -3.01 -25.33 -28.98
N TRP A 122 -3.72 -26.18 -28.26
CA TRP A 122 -5.02 -26.69 -28.71
C TRP A 122 -6.15 -25.92 -28.01
N VAL A 123 -7.19 -25.63 -28.76
CA VAL A 123 -8.44 -25.09 -28.20
C VAL A 123 -9.00 -26.07 -27.16
N GLY A 124 -9.28 -25.59 -25.97
CA GLY A 124 -9.68 -26.40 -24.82
C GLY A 124 -8.52 -27.14 -24.11
N GLY A 125 -7.28 -26.88 -24.52
CA GLY A 125 -6.10 -27.34 -23.78
C GLY A 125 -5.84 -26.56 -22.50
N GLY A 126 -4.81 -26.99 -21.74
CA GLY A 126 -4.42 -26.31 -20.49
C GLY A 126 -3.76 -24.96 -20.74
N VAL A 127 -3.78 -24.10 -19.73
CA VAL A 127 -3.12 -22.78 -19.76
C VAL A 127 -1.67 -22.92 -19.32
N THR A 128 -0.72 -22.28 -20.03
CA THR A 128 0.73 -22.39 -19.71
C THR A 128 1.14 -21.50 -18.57
N HIS A 129 0.72 -20.23 -18.57
CA HIS A 129 1.16 -19.20 -17.63
C HIS A 129 -0.03 -18.48 -16.95
N GLY A 130 -1.08 -19.24 -16.65
CA GLY A 130 -2.25 -18.69 -15.97
C GLY A 130 -2.03 -18.49 -14.46
N PRO A 131 -2.97 -17.80 -13.81
CA PRO A 131 -2.94 -17.63 -12.36
C PRO A 131 -3.07 -18.98 -11.65
N ARG A 132 -2.38 -19.13 -10.53
CA ARG A 132 -2.42 -20.32 -9.67
C ARG A 132 -2.84 -19.94 -8.27
N ALA A 133 -3.77 -20.70 -7.68
CA ALA A 133 -4.21 -20.48 -6.29
C ALA A 133 -3.10 -20.76 -5.27
N GLU A 134 -2.11 -21.57 -5.62
CA GLU A 134 -0.94 -21.87 -4.79
C GLU A 134 0.08 -20.73 -4.71
N ARG A 135 -0.05 -19.72 -5.59
CA ARG A 135 0.90 -18.61 -5.64
C ARG A 135 0.70 -17.68 -4.44
N ASP A 136 1.69 -17.61 -3.58
CA ASP A 136 1.74 -16.64 -2.49
C ASP A 136 2.20 -15.27 -3.01
N TYR A 137 1.41 -14.23 -2.69
CA TYR A 137 1.72 -12.83 -3.00
C TYR A 137 2.20 -12.07 -1.77
N SER A 138 2.27 -12.73 -0.60
CA SER A 138 2.63 -12.08 0.65
C SER A 138 4.08 -11.56 0.63
N VAL A 139 4.25 -10.37 1.20
CA VAL A 139 5.54 -9.71 1.34
C VAL A 139 5.82 -9.48 2.81
N LYS A 140 6.97 -9.94 3.31
CA LYS A 140 7.41 -9.69 4.67
C LYS A 140 7.80 -8.23 4.85
N ILE A 141 7.13 -7.52 5.76
CA ILE A 141 7.43 -6.14 6.13
C ILE A 141 8.03 -6.12 7.52
N ASN A 142 9.21 -5.53 7.67
CA ASN A 142 9.88 -5.42 8.96
C ASN A 142 9.08 -4.53 9.92
N LYS A 143 9.05 -4.87 11.22
CA LYS A 143 8.30 -4.12 12.24
C LYS A 143 8.71 -2.64 12.27
N LYS A 144 10.02 -2.35 12.32
CA LYS A 144 10.56 -0.97 12.34
C LYS A 144 10.19 -0.17 11.09
N MET A 145 10.17 -0.81 9.90
CA MET A 145 9.74 -0.14 8.66
C MET A 145 8.26 0.26 8.71
N ARG A 146 7.39 -0.63 9.21
CA ARG A 146 5.95 -0.36 9.37
C ARG A 146 5.70 0.81 10.32
N VAL A 147 6.41 0.83 11.44
CA VAL A 147 6.31 1.88 12.46
C VAL A 147 6.80 3.22 11.90
N ALA A 148 7.97 3.25 11.27
CA ALA A 148 8.52 4.45 10.66
C ALA A 148 7.65 4.99 9.51
N ALA A 149 7.04 4.11 8.70
CA ALA A 149 6.09 4.51 7.67
C ALA A 149 4.83 5.14 8.28
N LEU A 150 4.29 4.58 9.37
CA LEU A 150 3.13 5.15 10.06
C LEU A 150 3.43 6.55 10.60
N ALA A 151 4.55 6.73 11.31
CA ALA A 151 4.96 8.04 11.83
C ALA A 151 5.19 9.07 10.70
N SER A 152 5.83 8.65 9.59
CA SER A 152 6.04 9.50 8.41
C SER A 152 4.71 9.96 7.79
N VAL A 153 3.71 9.08 7.67
CA VAL A 153 2.38 9.42 7.13
C VAL A 153 1.62 10.34 8.09
N LEU A 154 1.64 10.08 9.39
CA LEU A 154 0.99 10.93 10.40
C LEU A 154 1.57 12.34 10.40
N SER A 155 2.90 12.46 10.38
CA SER A 155 3.60 13.73 10.28
C SER A 155 3.25 14.48 9.01
N LYS A 156 3.19 13.80 7.86
CA LYS A 156 2.83 14.43 6.60
C LYS A 156 1.38 14.93 6.60
N LYS A 157 0.44 14.11 7.08
CA LYS A 157 -0.98 14.51 7.21
C LYS A 157 -1.17 15.70 8.14
N TRP A 158 -0.41 15.75 9.22
CA TRP A 158 -0.43 16.92 10.10
C TRP A 158 0.06 18.19 9.39
N ASN A 159 1.20 18.11 8.70
CA ASN A 159 1.74 19.24 7.94
C ASN A 159 0.83 19.71 6.80
N ASP A 160 0.05 18.81 6.23
CA ASP A 160 -0.94 19.13 5.19
C ASP A 160 -2.29 19.61 5.79
N GLY A 161 -2.41 19.65 7.14
CA GLY A 161 -3.61 20.10 7.85
C GLY A 161 -4.78 19.12 7.73
N GLU A 162 -4.54 17.85 7.47
CA GLU A 162 -5.57 16.83 7.25
C GLU A 162 -5.94 16.04 8.53
N VAL A 163 -5.39 16.41 9.68
CA VAL A 163 -5.70 15.77 10.97
C VAL A 163 -6.66 16.63 11.77
N LEU A 164 -7.64 16.00 12.40
CA LEU A 164 -8.65 16.59 13.29
C LEU A 164 -8.67 15.82 14.60
N PHE A 165 -8.84 16.52 15.70
CA PHE A 165 -8.94 15.94 17.02
C PHE A 165 -10.31 16.22 17.60
N ILE A 166 -10.95 15.17 18.16
CA ILE A 166 -12.24 15.24 18.81
C ILE A 166 -12.10 14.72 20.24
N GLU A 167 -12.79 15.35 21.18
CA GLU A 167 -12.76 14.97 22.57
C GLU A 167 -13.28 13.53 22.77
N LYS A 168 -14.52 13.27 22.45
CA LYS A 168 -15.14 11.94 22.49
C LYS A 168 -16.44 11.91 21.70
N PHE A 169 -16.73 10.77 21.07
CA PHE A 169 -18.03 10.50 20.49
C PHE A 169 -18.94 9.88 21.57
N THR A 170 -19.94 10.62 22.05
CA THR A 170 -20.91 10.15 23.03
C THR A 170 -22.30 10.06 22.37
N PHE A 171 -22.69 8.87 21.95
CA PHE A 171 -24.01 8.62 21.42
C PHE A 171 -24.84 7.84 22.43
N ALA A 172 -26.09 8.28 22.71
CA ALA A 172 -26.98 7.56 23.59
C ALA A 172 -27.42 6.22 22.99
N GLU A 173 -27.68 6.22 21.67
CA GLU A 173 -28.09 5.06 20.88
C GLU A 173 -27.30 5.02 19.57
N PRO A 174 -27.15 3.83 18.94
CA PRO A 174 -26.47 3.73 17.65
C PRO A 174 -27.33 4.30 16.52
N LYS A 175 -27.10 5.56 16.17
CA LYS A 175 -27.81 6.29 15.09
C LYS A 175 -26.83 6.95 14.11
N THR A 176 -26.97 6.63 12.84
CA THR A 176 -26.14 7.21 11.76
C THR A 176 -26.44 8.68 11.52
N LYS A 177 -27.66 9.13 11.81
CA LYS A 177 -28.06 10.55 11.70
C LYS A 177 -27.25 11.41 12.63
N ASP A 178 -27.11 10.99 13.89
CA ASP A 178 -26.39 11.75 14.93
C ASP A 178 -24.88 11.77 14.64
N ALA A 179 -24.31 10.64 14.19
CA ALA A 179 -22.93 10.59 13.75
C ALA A 179 -22.64 11.52 12.55
N LYS A 180 -23.54 11.58 11.58
CA LYS A 180 -23.44 12.51 10.45
C LYS A 180 -23.54 13.96 10.88
N ALA A 181 -24.44 14.28 11.82
CA ALA A 181 -24.60 15.63 12.36
C ALA A 181 -23.32 16.09 13.12
N ALA A 182 -22.77 15.21 13.96
CA ALA A 182 -21.52 15.47 14.68
C ALA A 182 -20.35 15.74 13.72
N LEU A 183 -20.15 14.89 12.71
CA LEU A 183 -19.11 15.10 11.71
C LEU A 183 -19.30 16.37 10.90
N ALA A 184 -20.54 16.76 10.61
CA ALA A 184 -20.85 18.01 9.94
C ALA A 184 -20.54 19.24 10.82
N ALA A 185 -20.86 19.20 12.12
CA ALA A 185 -20.52 20.24 13.07
C ALA A 185 -19.00 20.45 13.18
N VAL A 186 -18.24 19.37 13.30
CA VAL A 186 -16.77 19.41 13.35
C VAL A 186 -16.19 19.90 12.02
N ALA A 187 -16.74 19.48 10.88
CA ALA A 187 -16.30 19.94 9.55
C ALA A 187 -16.48 21.45 9.36
N ASN A 188 -17.60 21.98 9.81
CA ASN A 188 -17.90 23.41 9.73
C ASN A 188 -16.98 24.21 10.66
N ALA A 189 -16.79 23.76 11.90
CA ALA A 189 -15.92 24.42 12.87
C ALA A 189 -14.45 24.46 12.41
N SER A 190 -13.96 23.36 11.85
CA SER A 190 -12.58 23.26 11.34
C SER A 190 -12.38 23.86 9.95
N GLY A 191 -13.42 24.33 9.27
CA GLY A 191 -13.37 24.83 7.89
C GLY A 191 -13.12 23.74 6.83
N LYS A 192 -13.20 22.46 7.20
CA LYS A 192 -12.90 21.32 6.31
C LYS A 192 -14.17 20.69 5.74
N THR A 193 -14.89 21.45 4.95
CA THR A 193 -16.18 21.03 4.34
C THR A 193 -16.09 19.75 3.50
N GLU A 194 -14.92 19.46 2.91
CA GLU A 194 -14.70 18.23 2.15
C GLU A 194 -14.83 16.95 3.00
N LEU A 195 -14.69 17.05 4.32
CA LEU A 195 -14.92 15.92 5.23
C LEU A 195 -16.32 15.32 4.99
N VAL A 196 -17.34 16.14 4.79
CA VAL A 196 -18.73 15.73 4.61
C VAL A 196 -19.12 15.59 3.13
N THR A 197 -18.61 16.46 2.27
CA THR A 197 -19.01 16.51 0.85
C THR A 197 -18.37 15.41 0.00
N LYS A 198 -17.22 14.88 0.42
CA LYS A 198 -16.51 13.85 -0.34
C LYS A 198 -17.22 12.51 -0.26
N ARG A 199 -17.66 11.99 -1.40
CA ARG A 199 -18.45 10.74 -1.49
C ARG A 199 -17.66 9.48 -1.19
N LYS A 200 -16.37 9.44 -1.45
CA LYS A 200 -15.49 8.28 -1.23
C LYS A 200 -14.19 8.72 -0.58
N ASN A 201 -13.65 7.90 0.29
CA ASN A 201 -12.35 8.11 0.89
C ASN A 201 -12.24 9.47 1.63
N ALA A 202 -13.26 9.86 2.39
CA ALA A 202 -13.27 11.12 3.11
C ALA A 202 -12.32 11.08 4.31
N ALA A 203 -12.55 10.19 5.27
CA ALA A 203 -11.72 10.12 6.47
C ALA A 203 -11.57 8.72 7.05
N VAL A 204 -10.52 8.55 7.86
CA VAL A 204 -10.37 7.51 8.88
C VAL A 204 -10.77 8.13 10.20
N ILE A 205 -11.64 7.47 10.96
CA ILE A 205 -12.04 7.83 12.31
C ILE A 205 -11.38 6.85 13.27
N ALA A 206 -10.41 7.33 14.02
CA ALA A 206 -9.61 6.54 14.96
C ALA A 206 -10.22 6.67 16.36
N LEU A 207 -10.89 5.63 16.81
CA LEU A 207 -11.49 5.54 18.14
C LEU A 207 -10.43 5.19 19.17
N SER A 208 -10.40 5.86 20.32
CA SER A 208 -9.44 5.61 21.39
C SER A 208 -9.59 4.22 22.00
N SER A 209 -10.84 3.79 22.18
CA SER A 209 -11.23 2.49 22.70
C SER A 209 -12.36 1.90 21.87
N LYS A 210 -12.63 0.60 22.06
CA LYS A 210 -13.72 -0.08 21.38
C LYS A 210 -15.07 0.36 21.96
N ASP A 211 -15.75 1.24 21.26
CA ASP A 211 -17.13 1.64 21.54
C ASP A 211 -18.07 1.12 20.43
N ARG A 212 -18.89 0.14 20.80
CA ARG A 212 -19.85 -0.48 19.87
C ARG A 212 -20.92 0.48 19.39
N VAL A 213 -21.28 1.48 20.19
CA VAL A 213 -22.32 2.46 19.84
C VAL A 213 -21.78 3.42 18.80
N ALA A 214 -20.58 3.96 19.03
CA ALA A 214 -19.89 4.82 18.07
C ALA A 214 -19.57 4.07 16.76
N GLU A 215 -19.04 2.85 16.85
CA GLU A 215 -18.71 2.01 15.68
C GLU A 215 -19.96 1.76 14.81
N LYS A 216 -21.08 1.31 15.40
CA LYS A 216 -22.34 1.09 14.67
C LYS A 216 -22.93 2.36 14.08
N SER A 217 -22.77 3.51 14.76
CA SER A 217 -23.27 4.80 14.26
C SER A 217 -22.49 5.26 13.03
N LEU A 218 -21.20 4.94 12.95
CA LEU A 218 -20.30 5.34 11.87
C LEU A 218 -20.23 4.33 10.72
N GLN A 219 -20.41 3.04 10.99
CA GLN A 219 -20.19 1.93 10.05
C GLN A 219 -20.98 2.04 8.74
N ASN A 220 -22.21 2.55 8.77
CA ASN A 220 -23.05 2.68 7.58
C ASN A 220 -22.64 3.86 6.67
N LEU A 221 -21.73 4.71 7.10
CA LEU A 221 -21.26 5.85 6.31
C LEU A 221 -20.08 5.39 5.41
N GLY A 222 -20.36 4.99 4.18
CA GLY A 222 -19.38 4.37 3.25
C GLY A 222 -18.19 5.25 2.81
N ASN A 223 -18.20 6.55 3.15
CA ASN A 223 -17.10 7.47 2.89
C ASN A 223 -16.06 7.51 4.04
N TYR A 224 -16.39 6.95 5.21
CA TYR A 224 -15.50 6.84 6.36
C TYR A 224 -15.11 5.40 6.64
N ILE A 225 -13.99 5.24 7.33
CA ILE A 225 -13.59 3.99 7.99
C ILE A 225 -13.46 4.32 9.48
N SER A 226 -14.15 3.57 10.34
CA SER A 226 -13.99 3.66 11.79
C SER A 226 -13.15 2.49 12.29
N GLU A 227 -12.04 2.79 12.96
CA GLU A 227 -11.11 1.79 13.49
C GLU A 227 -10.59 2.24 14.85
N GLU A 228 -10.13 1.28 15.67
CA GLU A 228 -9.41 1.62 16.89
C GLU A 228 -8.02 2.19 16.54
N VAL A 229 -7.55 3.16 17.31
CA VAL A 229 -6.22 3.78 17.17
C VAL A 229 -5.09 2.74 17.10
N ARG A 230 -5.21 1.65 17.86
CA ARG A 230 -4.23 0.56 17.83
C ARG A 230 -4.13 -0.17 16.50
N ASN A 231 -5.18 -0.14 15.68
CA ASN A 231 -5.26 -0.83 14.39
C ASN A 231 -4.87 0.07 13.22
N LEU A 232 -4.67 1.38 13.45
CA LEU A 232 -4.32 2.34 12.40
C LEU A 232 -3.23 1.80 11.47
N ASN A 233 -3.49 1.92 10.18
CA ASN A 233 -2.72 1.32 9.10
C ASN A 233 -2.25 2.40 8.12
N PRO A 234 -0.99 2.44 7.69
CA PRO A 234 -0.51 3.37 6.68
C PRO A 234 -1.33 3.36 5.37
N VAL A 235 -1.87 2.20 4.96
CA VAL A 235 -2.69 2.07 3.74
C VAL A 235 -3.97 2.90 3.86
N ASP A 236 -4.69 2.77 4.97
CA ASP A 236 -5.95 3.47 5.20
C ASP A 236 -5.72 4.97 5.33
N LEU A 237 -4.65 5.36 6.03
CA LEU A 237 -4.26 6.77 6.17
C LEU A 237 -3.90 7.42 4.82
N VAL A 238 -3.22 6.72 3.93
CA VAL A 238 -2.88 7.26 2.59
C VAL A 238 -4.09 7.28 1.67
N THR A 239 -4.98 6.29 1.80
CA THR A 239 -6.17 6.16 0.95
C THR A 239 -7.23 7.24 1.27
N LYS A 240 -7.40 7.59 2.53
CA LYS A 240 -8.36 8.58 3.00
C LYS A 240 -7.72 9.96 3.12
N LYS A 241 -8.51 11.02 2.85
CA LYS A 241 -7.98 12.39 2.93
C LYS A 241 -7.77 12.83 4.37
N TYR A 242 -8.76 12.69 5.23
CA TYR A 242 -8.69 13.18 6.60
C TYR A 242 -8.46 12.05 7.60
N LEU A 243 -7.86 12.39 8.71
CA LEU A 243 -7.75 11.56 9.91
C LEU A 243 -8.42 12.29 11.06
N VAL A 244 -9.41 11.66 11.66
CA VAL A 244 -10.10 12.14 12.85
C VAL A 244 -9.72 11.26 14.02
N ILE A 245 -9.12 11.83 15.07
CA ILE A 245 -8.66 11.09 16.26
C ILE A 245 -9.54 11.46 17.44
N GLU A 246 -10.18 10.46 18.01
CA GLU A 246 -10.94 10.57 19.26
C GLU A 246 -10.01 10.50 20.46
N ASN A 247 -10.31 11.27 21.52
CA ASN A 247 -9.57 11.31 22.78
C ASN A 247 -8.04 11.31 22.57
N PRO A 248 -7.48 12.41 22.09
CA PRO A 248 -6.10 12.44 21.63
C PRO A 248 -5.09 12.08 22.75
N THR A 249 -5.41 12.33 24.01
CA THR A 249 -4.53 12.00 25.14
C THR A 249 -4.31 10.50 25.30
N GLU A 250 -5.36 9.70 25.18
CA GLU A 250 -5.27 8.23 25.21
C GLU A 250 -4.73 7.67 23.90
N ALA A 251 -5.19 8.24 22.76
CA ALA A 251 -4.74 7.84 21.45
C ALA A 251 -3.21 7.95 21.30
N PHE A 252 -2.62 9.04 21.78
CA PHE A 252 -1.17 9.24 21.71
C PHE A 252 -0.41 8.24 22.58
N LYS A 253 -0.90 7.87 23.75
CA LYS A 253 -0.30 6.81 24.59
C LYS A 253 -0.25 5.47 23.85
N VAL A 254 -1.37 5.11 23.17
CA VAL A 254 -1.45 3.86 22.41
C VAL A 254 -0.52 3.88 21.19
N LEU A 255 -0.44 5.00 20.47
CA LEU A 255 0.43 5.15 19.31
C LEU A 255 1.91 5.15 19.70
N SER A 256 2.30 5.88 20.74
CA SER A 256 3.69 5.89 21.24
C SER A 256 4.13 4.50 21.71
N ALA A 257 3.26 3.75 22.39
CA ALA A 257 3.56 2.37 22.77
C ALA A 257 3.77 1.43 21.54
N ARG A 258 3.23 1.76 20.35
CA ARG A 258 3.52 1.03 19.10
C ARG A 258 4.86 1.39 18.48
N LEU A 259 5.36 2.62 18.72
CA LEU A 259 6.67 3.05 18.21
C LEU A 259 7.82 2.39 18.96
N THR A 260 7.64 2.12 20.24
CA THR A 260 8.66 1.56 21.12
C THR A 260 8.78 0.03 21.07
N LYS A 261 7.78 -0.68 20.55
CA LYS A 261 7.78 -2.16 20.35
C LYS A 261 8.34 -2.56 18.98
#